data_bbec8b0b5f23337f74cee15802c7d095
#
_entry.id   bbec8b0b5f23337f74cee15802c7d095
#
_cell.length_a   1.000
_cell.length_b   1.000
_cell.length_c   1.000
_cell.angle_alpha   90.00
_cell.angle_beta   90.00
_cell.angle_gamma   90.00
#
_symmetry.space_group_name_H-M   'P 1'
#
loop_
_entity.id
_entity.type
_entity.pdbx_description
1 polymer ?
#
loop_
_entity_poly.entity_id
_entity_poly.type
_entity_poly.pdbx_seq_one_letter_code
_entity_poly.pdbx_strand_id
1 'polypeptide(L)'
;DKDNLINRTLFGDGVFAGERVAYDDFVLEGGSIESDGRGTVLTTSVCLMAPNRNQPLSQAEVEKVLKERLCARKIVWFDHGQLIGDDTDGHIDTIVRLCPDNTLLYVGCDDENDPQYADLHALEQQLKAATDADGKPYRLLRLPMPDALYDDGDRLPATYANFLIING
;
A
#
# COMPACT_ATOMS: atom_id res chain seq x y z
N ASP A 1 4.04 -23.10 -2.08
CA ASP A 1 4.99 -22.84 -1.02
C ASP A 1 4.28 -22.81 0.33
N LYS A 2 5.04 -22.98 1.45
CA LYS A 2 4.43 -23.18 2.77
C LYS A 2 3.69 -21.94 3.29
N ASP A 3 4.18 -20.75 2.94
CA ASP A 3 3.59 -19.48 3.40
C ASP A 3 2.17 -19.28 2.86
N ASN A 4 1.90 -19.69 1.64
CA ASN A 4 0.56 -19.64 1.06
C ASN A 4 -0.45 -20.60 1.74
N LEU A 5 0.04 -21.54 2.56
CA LEU A 5 -0.82 -22.46 3.29
C LEU A 5 -1.19 -21.96 4.70
N ILE A 6 -0.57 -20.90 5.20
CA ILE A 6 -0.76 -20.38 6.57
C ILE A 6 -2.25 -20.13 6.85
N ASN A 7 -2.91 -19.33 6.02
CA ASN A 7 -4.33 -19.03 6.20
C ASN A 7 -5.20 -20.29 6.21
N ARG A 8 -4.94 -21.24 5.30
CA ARG A 8 -5.66 -22.50 5.24
C ARG A 8 -5.45 -23.33 6.51
N THR A 9 -4.23 -23.36 7.02
CA THR A 9 -3.89 -24.10 8.25
C THR A 9 -4.57 -23.49 9.47
N LEU A 10 -4.46 -22.16 9.64
CA LEU A 10 -5.06 -21.44 10.78
C LEU A 10 -6.58 -21.57 10.83
N PHE A 11 -7.26 -21.52 9.68
CA PHE A 11 -8.70 -21.78 9.63
C PHE A 11 -9.03 -23.25 9.89
N GLY A 12 -8.23 -24.19 9.36
CA GLY A 12 -8.41 -25.63 9.57
C GLY A 12 -8.24 -26.04 11.04
N ASP A 13 -7.31 -25.38 11.74
CA ASP A 13 -7.03 -25.59 13.17
C ASP A 13 -8.00 -24.83 14.11
N GLY A 14 -8.96 -24.09 13.56
CA GLY A 14 -9.97 -23.36 14.34
C GLY A 14 -9.43 -22.14 15.09
N VAL A 15 -8.26 -21.59 14.68
CA VAL A 15 -7.68 -20.39 15.28
C VAL A 15 -8.55 -19.16 14.98
N PHE A 16 -9.18 -19.11 13.81
CA PHE A 16 -10.11 -18.06 13.44
C PHE A 16 -11.54 -18.58 13.35
N ALA A 17 -12.48 -17.80 13.89
CA ALA A 17 -13.91 -18.02 13.69
C ALA A 17 -14.37 -17.39 12.37
N GLY A 18 -15.37 -17.99 11.72
CA GLY A 18 -15.96 -17.48 10.49
C GLY A 18 -15.72 -18.38 9.28
N GLU A 19 -16.07 -17.88 8.12
CA GLU A 19 -15.93 -18.58 6.86
C GLU A 19 -14.68 -18.09 6.10
N ARG A 20 -13.87 -19.04 5.61
CA ARG A 20 -12.75 -18.74 4.74
C ARG A 20 -13.23 -18.70 3.28
N VAL A 21 -13.08 -17.55 2.64
CA VAL A 21 -13.23 -17.43 1.19
C VAL A 21 -11.86 -17.36 0.55
N ALA A 22 -11.61 -18.15 -0.49
CA ALA A 22 -10.35 -18.16 -1.24
C ALA A 22 -10.59 -17.61 -2.65
N TYR A 23 -9.75 -16.67 -3.05
CA TYR A 23 -9.69 -16.12 -4.41
C TYR A 23 -8.32 -16.44 -5.01
N ASP A 24 -8.16 -17.69 -5.46
CA ASP A 24 -6.88 -18.19 -5.97
C ASP A 24 -6.52 -17.64 -7.37
N ASP A 25 -7.40 -16.84 -7.96
CA ASP A 25 -7.31 -16.21 -9.28
C ASP A 25 -6.81 -14.76 -9.24
N PHE A 26 -6.50 -14.22 -8.05
CA PHE A 26 -6.10 -12.83 -7.90
C PHE A 26 -5.08 -12.67 -6.77
N VAL A 27 -3.95 -12.04 -7.07
CA VAL A 27 -2.90 -11.75 -6.08
C VAL A 27 -3.17 -10.42 -5.42
N LEU A 28 -3.34 -10.43 -4.09
CA LEU A 28 -3.49 -9.24 -3.26
C LEU A 28 -2.81 -9.47 -1.91
N GLU A 29 -1.75 -8.72 -1.67
CA GLU A 29 -1.00 -8.74 -0.43
C GLU A 29 -1.55 -7.69 0.53
N GLY A 30 -1.53 -7.97 1.84
CA GLY A 30 -2.06 -7.05 2.85
C GLY A 30 -1.41 -5.68 2.82
N GLY A 31 -0.08 -5.63 2.64
CA GLY A 31 0.68 -4.38 2.54
C GLY A 31 0.48 -3.60 1.25
N SER A 32 -0.11 -4.21 0.21
CA SER A 32 -0.36 -3.55 -1.07
C SER A 32 -1.55 -2.59 -1.06
N ILE A 33 -2.35 -2.59 0.00
CA ILE A 33 -3.54 -1.75 0.13
C ILE A 33 -3.64 -1.06 1.49
N GLU A 34 -4.24 0.13 1.50
CA GLU A 34 -4.75 0.81 2.69
C GLU A 34 -6.26 1.04 2.53
N SER A 35 -7.05 0.83 3.57
CA SER A 35 -8.51 0.99 3.52
C SER A 35 -9.04 1.81 4.69
N ASP A 36 -9.97 2.72 4.42
CA ASP A 36 -10.68 3.48 5.44
C ASP A 36 -11.89 2.72 6.03
N GLY A 37 -12.20 1.52 5.53
CA GLY A 37 -13.38 0.76 5.93
C GLY A 37 -14.72 1.44 5.57
N ARG A 38 -14.70 2.54 4.81
CA ARG A 38 -15.87 3.34 4.42
C ARG A 38 -16.04 3.46 2.90
N GLY A 39 -15.30 2.65 2.19
CA GLY A 39 -15.40 2.51 0.74
C GLY A 39 -14.24 3.11 -0.06
N THR A 40 -13.20 3.63 0.58
CA THR A 40 -11.97 4.02 -0.10
C THR A 40 -10.88 2.98 0.13
N VAL A 41 -10.21 2.58 -0.94
CA VAL A 41 -8.99 1.77 -0.92
C VAL A 41 -7.91 2.51 -1.68
N LEU A 42 -6.74 2.62 -1.09
CA LEU A 42 -5.55 3.21 -1.70
C LEU A 42 -4.57 2.09 -2.04
N THR A 43 -3.85 2.25 -3.14
CA THR A 43 -2.85 1.29 -3.62
C THR A 43 -1.84 1.97 -4.52
N THR A 44 -0.78 1.25 -4.90
CA THR A 44 0.19 1.70 -5.89
C THR A 44 0.03 0.95 -7.21
N SER A 45 0.24 1.64 -8.32
CA SER A 45 0.25 1.01 -9.65
C SER A 45 1.48 0.12 -9.82
N VAL A 46 2.60 0.50 -9.25
CA VAL A 46 3.85 -0.28 -9.30
C VAL A 46 3.62 -1.69 -8.72
N CYS A 47 2.93 -1.79 -7.60
CA CYS A 47 2.63 -3.06 -6.96
C CYS A 47 1.60 -3.88 -7.74
N LEU A 48 0.38 -3.40 -7.86
CA LEU A 48 -0.72 -4.23 -8.38
C LEU A 48 -0.65 -4.49 -9.88
N MET A 49 0.08 -3.65 -10.64
CA MET A 49 0.31 -3.84 -12.07
C MET A 49 1.64 -4.53 -12.36
N ALA A 50 2.39 -4.98 -11.35
CA ALA A 50 3.63 -5.71 -11.53
C ALA A 50 3.43 -6.99 -12.36
N PRO A 51 4.41 -7.37 -13.20
CA PRO A 51 4.28 -8.53 -14.11
C PRO A 51 4.03 -9.86 -13.42
N ASN A 52 4.47 -10.00 -12.18
CA ASN A 52 4.38 -11.20 -11.36
C ASN A 52 3.08 -11.32 -10.55
N ARG A 53 2.10 -10.41 -10.74
CA ARG A 53 0.83 -10.41 -9.98
C ARG A 53 -0.37 -10.72 -10.88
N ASN A 54 -1.10 -9.71 -11.29
CA ASN A 54 -2.41 -9.89 -11.90
C ASN A 54 -2.42 -9.77 -13.43
N GLN A 55 -1.27 -9.79 -14.07
CA GLN A 55 -1.20 -9.73 -15.53
C GLN A 55 -1.85 -10.97 -16.17
N PRO A 56 -2.57 -10.84 -17.30
CA PRO A 56 -2.59 -9.65 -18.18
C PRO A 56 -3.73 -8.64 -17.92
N LEU A 57 -4.29 -8.60 -16.69
CA LEU A 57 -5.38 -7.67 -16.39
C LEU A 57 -4.92 -6.22 -16.54
N SER A 58 -5.77 -5.40 -17.16
CA SER A 58 -5.62 -3.94 -17.17
C SER A 58 -5.92 -3.35 -15.79
N GLN A 59 -5.43 -2.13 -15.54
CA GLN A 59 -5.72 -1.41 -14.29
C GLN A 59 -7.21 -1.28 -14.01
N ALA A 60 -8.03 -1.05 -15.05
CA ALA A 60 -9.49 -0.96 -14.91
C ALA A 60 -10.12 -2.31 -14.49
N GLU A 61 -9.59 -3.43 -14.97
CA GLU A 61 -10.05 -4.76 -14.56
C GLU A 61 -9.61 -5.09 -13.14
N VAL A 62 -8.37 -4.75 -12.74
CA VAL A 62 -7.89 -4.87 -11.35
C VAL A 62 -8.77 -4.02 -10.44
N GLU A 63 -9.05 -2.77 -10.79
CA GLU A 63 -9.92 -1.87 -10.01
C GLU A 63 -11.33 -2.44 -9.84
N LYS A 64 -11.89 -3.03 -10.87
CA LYS A 64 -13.20 -3.70 -10.80
C LYS A 64 -13.19 -4.84 -9.79
N VAL A 65 -12.18 -5.70 -9.84
CA VAL A 65 -12.02 -6.82 -8.88
C VAL A 65 -11.89 -6.30 -7.44
N LEU A 66 -11.08 -5.27 -7.21
CA LEU A 66 -10.93 -4.66 -5.89
C LEU A 66 -12.25 -4.09 -5.37
N LYS A 67 -13.00 -3.36 -6.20
CA LYS A 67 -14.30 -2.81 -5.83
C LYS A 67 -15.30 -3.90 -5.45
N GLU A 68 -15.35 -4.97 -6.22
CA GLU A 68 -16.26 -6.09 -5.99
C GLU A 68 -15.89 -6.88 -4.73
N ARG A 69 -14.62 -7.26 -4.56
CA ARG A 69 -14.18 -8.15 -3.48
C ARG A 69 -13.98 -7.45 -2.14
N LEU A 70 -13.60 -6.17 -2.15
CA LEU A 70 -13.41 -5.35 -0.95
C LEU A 70 -14.60 -4.44 -0.63
N CYS A 71 -15.69 -4.51 -1.42
CA CYS A 71 -16.85 -3.61 -1.30
C CYS A 71 -16.44 -2.13 -1.37
N ALA A 72 -15.40 -1.80 -2.14
CA ALA A 72 -14.90 -0.46 -2.28
C ALA A 72 -15.71 0.36 -3.30
N ARG A 73 -15.97 1.62 -2.98
CA ARG A 73 -16.61 2.58 -3.90
C ARG A 73 -15.59 3.30 -4.78
N LYS A 74 -14.38 3.49 -4.25
CA LYS A 74 -13.29 4.20 -4.90
C LYS A 74 -11.96 3.53 -4.64
N ILE A 75 -11.17 3.37 -5.69
CA ILE A 75 -9.75 3.01 -5.60
C ILE A 75 -8.94 4.25 -5.95
N VAL A 76 -7.99 4.61 -5.11
CA VAL A 76 -7.03 5.69 -5.34
C VAL A 76 -5.69 5.06 -5.66
N TRP A 77 -5.18 5.37 -6.84
CA TRP A 77 -3.93 4.85 -7.35
C TRP A 77 -2.82 5.88 -7.19
N PHE A 78 -1.67 5.44 -6.68
CA PHE A 78 -0.45 6.21 -6.65
C PHE A 78 0.59 5.57 -7.57
N ASP A 79 1.20 6.37 -8.43
CA ASP A 79 2.15 5.91 -9.45
C ASP A 79 3.60 6.14 -9.01
N HIS A 80 3.79 6.79 -7.87
CA HIS A 80 5.05 7.22 -7.33
C HIS A 80 5.26 6.74 -5.89
N GLY A 81 6.47 6.87 -5.38
CA GLY A 81 6.84 6.49 -4.02
C GLY A 81 7.68 5.22 -3.96
N GLN A 82 8.40 4.88 -5.03
CA GLN A 82 9.32 3.75 -5.01
C GLN A 82 10.49 4.00 -4.06
N LEU A 83 10.74 3.04 -3.18
CA LEU A 83 11.87 3.05 -2.27
C LEU A 83 13.02 2.21 -2.83
N ILE A 84 14.23 2.74 -2.77
CA ILE A 84 15.43 1.96 -3.12
C ILE A 84 15.61 0.86 -2.07
N GLY A 85 15.81 -0.38 -2.53
CA GLY A 85 15.96 -1.55 -1.67
C GLY A 85 14.65 -2.19 -1.23
N ASP A 86 13.49 -1.66 -1.66
CA ASP A 86 12.19 -2.29 -1.40
C ASP A 86 12.08 -3.61 -2.17
N ASP A 87 11.83 -4.70 -1.45
CA ASP A 87 11.63 -6.05 -1.98
C ASP A 87 10.15 -6.45 -2.08
N THR A 88 9.24 -5.53 -1.76
CA THR A 88 7.79 -5.74 -1.81
C THR A 88 7.16 -5.36 -3.15
N ASP A 89 7.95 -4.85 -4.10
CA ASP A 89 7.50 -4.27 -5.37
C ASP A 89 6.55 -3.07 -5.18
N GLY A 90 6.84 -2.20 -4.22
CA GLY A 90 6.14 -0.93 -4.03
C GLY A 90 4.85 -1.04 -3.22
N HIS A 91 4.82 -1.82 -2.14
CA HIS A 91 3.71 -1.82 -1.18
C HIS A 91 3.42 -0.42 -0.65
N ILE A 92 2.14 -0.06 -0.60
CA ILE A 92 1.72 1.27 -0.14
C ILE A 92 2.01 1.48 1.35
N ASP A 93 1.96 0.47 2.17
CA ASP A 93 2.14 0.56 3.63
C ASP A 93 3.58 0.90 4.06
N THR A 94 4.53 0.87 3.11
CA THR A 94 5.91 1.33 3.33
C THR A 94 6.09 2.84 3.13
N ILE A 95 5.13 3.50 2.47
CA ILE A 95 5.22 4.91 2.06
C ILE A 95 4.03 5.78 2.48
N VAL A 96 2.82 5.23 2.54
CA VAL A 96 1.58 5.96 2.89
C VAL A 96 0.70 5.12 3.80
N ARG A 97 0.20 5.71 4.88
CA ARG A 97 -0.71 5.03 5.81
C ARG A 97 -1.98 5.85 6.04
N LEU A 98 -3.12 5.16 6.04
CA LEU A 98 -4.38 5.74 6.49
C LEU A 98 -4.44 5.77 8.02
N CYS A 99 -4.69 6.97 8.56
CA CYS A 99 -4.84 7.22 9.98
C CYS A 99 -6.27 7.71 10.28
N PRO A 100 -6.70 7.77 11.56
CA PRO A 100 -7.97 8.38 11.95
C PRO A 100 -8.15 9.80 11.41
N ASP A 101 -9.40 10.28 11.41
CA ASP A 101 -9.79 11.64 10.99
C ASP A 101 -9.41 12.01 9.56
N ASN A 102 -9.57 11.07 8.64
CA ASN A 102 -9.30 11.27 7.21
C ASN A 102 -7.87 11.77 6.94
N THR A 103 -6.90 11.21 7.65
CA THR A 103 -5.51 11.62 7.59
C THR A 103 -4.68 10.58 6.84
N LEU A 104 -3.83 11.04 5.92
CA LEU A 104 -2.75 10.26 5.32
C LEU A 104 -1.43 10.68 5.96
N LEU A 105 -0.73 9.70 6.51
CA LEU A 105 0.64 9.84 6.95
C LEU A 105 1.53 9.30 5.83
N TYR A 106 2.56 10.03 5.42
CA TYR A 106 3.36 9.66 4.25
C TYR A 106 4.84 10.02 4.43
N VAL A 107 5.70 9.27 3.76
CA VAL A 107 7.14 9.52 3.73
C VAL A 107 7.45 10.65 2.75
N GLY A 108 8.16 11.68 3.22
CA GLY A 108 8.63 12.78 2.37
C GLY A 108 10.14 12.93 2.46
N CYS A 109 10.77 13.32 1.37
CA CYS A 109 12.21 13.56 1.25
C CYS A 109 12.49 15.07 1.08
N ASP A 110 13.40 15.62 1.88
CA ASP A 110 13.81 17.05 1.80
C ASP A 110 15.17 17.24 1.11
N ASP A 111 15.95 16.17 1.00
CA ASP A 111 17.27 16.25 0.35
C ASP A 111 17.10 16.09 -1.17
N GLU A 112 17.25 17.20 -1.89
CA GLU A 112 17.18 17.23 -3.36
C GLU A 112 18.30 16.40 -4.04
N ASN A 113 19.34 16.02 -3.31
CA ASN A 113 20.39 15.15 -3.81
C ASN A 113 20.10 13.66 -3.60
N ASP A 114 19.09 13.31 -2.77
CA ASP A 114 18.68 11.91 -2.61
C ASP A 114 18.05 11.42 -3.92
N PRO A 115 18.49 10.28 -4.46
CA PRO A 115 17.94 9.73 -5.70
C PRO A 115 16.43 9.44 -5.66
N GLN A 116 15.82 9.33 -4.46
CA GLN A 116 14.38 9.13 -4.27
C GLN A 116 13.58 10.44 -4.19
N TYR A 117 14.26 11.61 -4.10
CA TYR A 117 13.60 12.90 -3.91
C TYR A 117 12.52 13.18 -4.95
N ALA A 118 12.84 13.04 -6.23
CA ALA A 118 11.92 13.40 -7.30
C ALA A 118 10.65 12.54 -7.28
N ASP A 119 10.78 11.25 -7.02
CA ASP A 119 9.65 10.32 -7.01
C ASP A 119 8.78 10.48 -5.76
N LEU A 120 9.38 10.66 -4.57
CA LEU A 120 8.65 10.97 -3.34
C LEU A 120 7.97 12.34 -3.40
N HIS A 121 8.57 13.32 -4.08
CA HIS A 121 7.94 14.62 -4.31
C HIS A 121 6.73 14.49 -5.26
N ALA A 122 6.82 13.67 -6.29
CA ALA A 122 5.70 13.38 -7.19
C ALA A 122 4.56 12.65 -6.45
N LEU A 123 4.87 11.69 -5.57
CA LEU A 123 3.88 11.07 -4.67
C LEU A 123 3.16 12.12 -3.83
N GLU A 124 3.88 13.08 -3.24
CA GLU A 124 3.26 14.15 -2.44
C GLU A 124 2.26 14.97 -3.24
N GLN A 125 2.52 15.25 -4.53
CA GLN A 125 1.56 15.95 -5.38
C GLN A 125 0.32 15.10 -5.65
N GLN A 126 0.46 13.79 -5.86
CA GLN A 126 -0.69 12.89 -5.99
C GLN A 126 -1.51 12.84 -4.69
N LEU A 127 -0.86 12.78 -3.52
CA LEU A 127 -1.54 12.80 -2.23
C LEU A 127 -2.34 14.10 -1.99
N LYS A 128 -1.79 15.25 -2.37
CA LYS A 128 -2.48 16.55 -2.29
C LYS A 128 -3.73 16.62 -3.16
N ALA A 129 -3.77 15.89 -4.26
CA ALA A 129 -4.91 15.83 -5.17
C ALA A 129 -5.92 14.73 -4.80
N ALA A 130 -5.53 13.77 -3.95
CA ALA A 130 -6.35 12.62 -3.59
C ALA A 130 -7.55 13.01 -2.72
N THR A 131 -8.65 12.29 -2.91
CA THR A 131 -9.85 12.41 -2.08
C THR A 131 -10.40 11.02 -1.74
N ASP A 132 -11.12 10.94 -0.61
CA ASP A 132 -11.86 9.74 -0.25
C ASP A 132 -13.05 9.45 -1.19
N ALA A 133 -13.82 8.39 -0.92
CA ALA A 133 -14.96 7.99 -1.72
C ALA A 133 -16.12 9.00 -1.69
N ASP A 134 -16.14 9.92 -0.74
CA ASP A 134 -17.13 11.00 -0.62
C ASP A 134 -16.61 12.32 -1.24
N GLY A 135 -15.42 12.31 -1.86
CA GLY A 135 -14.79 13.47 -2.49
C GLY A 135 -14.12 14.42 -1.50
N LYS A 136 -13.95 14.02 -0.25
CA LYS A 136 -13.31 14.82 0.78
C LYS A 136 -11.78 14.70 0.70
N PRO A 137 -11.04 15.82 0.68
CA PRO A 137 -9.58 15.77 0.67
C PRO A 137 -9.02 15.24 1.98
N TYR A 138 -7.85 14.63 1.92
CA TYR A 138 -7.16 14.14 3.10
C TYR A 138 -6.37 15.23 3.82
N ARG A 139 -6.31 15.13 5.14
CA ARG A 139 -5.27 15.80 5.91
C ARG A 139 -3.96 15.05 5.71
N LEU A 140 -2.89 15.75 5.38
CA LEU A 140 -1.59 15.16 5.14
C LEU A 140 -0.66 15.39 6.33
N LEU A 141 -0.04 14.31 6.83
CA LEU A 141 1.02 14.35 7.83
C LEU A 141 2.28 13.72 7.24
N ARG A 142 3.33 14.50 7.17
CA ARG A 142 4.60 14.08 6.57
C ARG A 142 5.53 13.48 7.61
N LEU A 143 6.02 12.27 7.33
CA LEU A 143 7.14 11.67 8.04
C LEU A 143 8.47 12.10 7.37
N PRO A 144 9.52 12.33 8.15
CA PRO A 144 10.83 12.58 7.58
C PRO A 144 11.38 11.32 6.90
N MET A 145 12.14 11.50 5.84
CA MET A 145 12.97 10.44 5.29
C MET A 145 14.12 10.17 6.26
N PRO A 146 14.37 8.94 6.69
CA PRO A 146 15.54 8.59 7.47
C PRO A 146 16.83 8.82 6.67
N ASP A 147 17.95 9.01 7.37
CA ASP A 147 19.27 8.93 6.76
C ASP A 147 19.43 7.59 6.03
N ALA A 148 20.15 7.62 4.91
CA ALA A 148 20.37 6.41 4.11
C ALA A 148 21.14 5.35 4.91
N LEU A 149 20.53 4.21 5.14
CA LEU A 149 21.14 3.05 5.78
C LEU A 149 21.52 2.03 4.70
N TYR A 150 22.64 1.35 4.91
CA TYR A 150 23.18 0.37 3.97
C TYR A 150 23.54 -0.93 4.70
N ASP A 151 23.32 -2.05 4.01
CA ASP A 151 23.80 -3.38 4.40
C ASP A 151 24.48 -4.01 3.19
N ASP A 152 25.72 -4.50 3.37
CA ASP A 152 26.57 -5.04 2.29
C ASP A 152 26.66 -4.17 1.02
N GLY A 153 26.48 -2.85 1.14
CA GLY A 153 26.52 -1.88 0.05
C GLY A 153 25.16 -1.57 -0.59
N ASP A 154 24.11 -2.28 -0.24
CA ASP A 154 22.75 -2.05 -0.69
C ASP A 154 21.99 -1.13 0.27
N ARG A 155 21.29 -0.13 -0.26
CA ARG A 155 20.46 0.77 0.54
C ARG A 155 19.22 0.04 1.05
N LEU A 156 18.93 0.21 2.35
CA LEU A 156 17.74 -0.35 2.97
C LEU A 156 16.54 0.61 2.84
N PRO A 157 15.30 0.08 2.62
CA PRO A 157 14.07 0.86 2.58
C PRO A 157 13.57 1.20 4.00
N ALA A 158 14.44 1.82 4.82
CA ALA A 158 14.23 2.03 6.25
C ALA A 158 13.32 3.24 6.52
N THR A 159 12.03 3.16 6.17
CA THR A 159 11.05 4.19 6.48
C THR A 159 10.32 3.95 7.81
N TYR A 160 9.62 4.99 8.31
CA TYR A 160 8.81 4.90 9.53
C TYR A 160 7.32 4.61 9.24
N ALA A 161 6.93 4.37 7.99
CA ALA A 161 5.52 4.23 7.61
C ALA A 161 4.94 2.87 7.95
N ASN A 162 5.73 1.79 7.91
CA ASN A 162 5.22 0.46 8.18
C ASN A 162 5.03 0.22 9.69
N PHE A 163 3.84 0.54 10.21
CA PHE A 163 3.47 0.39 11.61
C PHE A 163 2.05 -0.15 11.75
N LEU A 164 1.69 -0.62 12.95
CA LEU A 164 0.36 -1.07 13.31
C LEU A 164 -0.32 -0.07 14.24
N ILE A 165 -1.56 0.31 13.92
CA ILE A 165 -2.43 1.10 14.82
C ILE A 165 -3.24 0.11 15.66
N ILE A 166 -3.15 0.23 16.99
CA ILE A 166 -3.88 -0.61 17.94
C ILE A 166 -4.75 0.32 18.81
N ASN A 167 -6.05 0.05 18.83
CA ASN A 167 -7.06 0.78 19.63
C ASN A 167 -7.20 2.29 19.31
N GLY A 168 -6.92 2.69 18.08
CA GLY A 168 -7.20 4.04 17.54
C GLY A 168 -6.15 5.06 17.85
#